data_047dc6aab6e521b58e4fecdab4cc807d
#
_entry.id   047dc6aab6e521b58e4fecdab4cc807d
#
_cell.length_a   1.000
_cell.length_b   1.000
_cell.length_c   1.000
_cell.angle_alpha   90.00
_cell.angle_beta   90.00
_cell.angle_gamma   90.00
#
_symmetry.space_group_name_H-M   'P 1'
#
loop_
_entity.id
_entity.type
_entity.pdbx_description
1 polymer ?
#
loop_
_entity_poly.entity_id
_entity_poly.type
_entity_poly.pdbx_seq_one_letter_code
_entity_poly.pdbx_strand_id
1 'polypeptide(L)'
;LHIVTVFQFFTPIMAGFLIGMQFKMNPIQSATLGGTTYIASGAWKFTMATVAGKGVGLFQLAGIGDVINTMLIAALAVLVIQAVSPKLGSLNLVLLPIVVGFGVGWIGTLTLPYVSMITTLIGRGINSFTTLQPILMSILISISFSIIIISPISTVAIGLAIGLNGM
;
A
#
# COMPACT_ATOMS: atom_id res chain seq x y z
N LEU A 1 17.88 -13.47 3.40
CA LEU A 1 17.08 -12.40 4.03
C LEU A 1 16.77 -11.26 3.05
N HIS A 2 17.76 -10.75 2.31
CA HIS A 2 17.54 -9.61 1.38
C HIS A 2 16.54 -9.88 0.25
N ILE A 3 16.47 -11.11 -0.25
CA ILE A 3 15.54 -11.48 -1.34
C ILE A 3 14.09 -11.35 -0.88
N VAL A 4 13.77 -11.81 0.33
CA VAL A 4 12.42 -11.71 0.91
C VAL A 4 12.02 -10.23 1.08
N THR A 5 12.95 -9.42 1.58
CA THR A 5 12.72 -7.98 1.75
C THR A 5 12.43 -7.29 0.40
N VAL A 6 13.20 -7.61 -0.64
CA VAL A 6 12.95 -7.06 -1.99
C VAL A 6 11.57 -7.48 -2.49
N PHE A 7 11.18 -8.74 -2.27
CA PHE A 7 9.87 -9.23 -2.72
C PHE A 7 8.70 -8.52 -2.02
N GLN A 8 8.87 -8.14 -0.76
CA GLN A 8 7.86 -7.38 0.00
C GLN A 8 7.53 -6.04 -0.64
N PHE A 9 8.48 -5.38 -1.31
CA PHE A 9 8.22 -4.11 -2.00
C PHE A 9 7.28 -4.24 -3.20
N PHE A 10 7.15 -5.44 -3.78
CA PHE A 10 6.22 -5.70 -4.86
C PHE A 10 4.78 -5.89 -4.39
N THR A 11 4.55 -6.06 -3.09
CA THR A 11 3.21 -6.33 -2.53
C THR A 11 2.15 -5.32 -3.01
N PRO A 12 2.37 -3.99 -2.97
CA PRO A 12 1.37 -3.04 -3.44
C PRO A 12 1.10 -3.14 -4.96
N ILE A 13 2.13 -3.46 -5.75
CA ILE A 13 1.99 -3.65 -7.20
C ILE A 13 1.12 -4.87 -7.47
N MET A 14 1.44 -5.99 -6.82
CA MET A 14 0.70 -7.24 -6.98
C MET A 14 -0.75 -7.09 -6.52
N ALA A 15 -0.97 -6.42 -5.39
CA ALA A 15 -2.30 -6.16 -4.87
C ALA A 15 -3.14 -5.36 -5.88
N GLY A 16 -2.62 -4.25 -6.40
CA GLY A 16 -3.30 -3.46 -7.41
C GLY A 16 -3.57 -4.25 -8.70
N PHE A 17 -2.58 -5.00 -9.18
CA PHE A 17 -2.73 -5.82 -10.38
C PHE A 17 -3.83 -6.88 -10.22
N LEU A 18 -3.83 -7.61 -9.10
CA LEU A 18 -4.83 -8.64 -8.81
C LEU A 18 -6.23 -8.05 -8.64
N ILE A 19 -6.36 -6.88 -8.02
CA ILE A 19 -7.64 -6.15 -7.96
C ILE A 19 -8.12 -5.84 -9.37
N GLY A 20 -7.25 -5.33 -10.25
CA GLY A 20 -7.60 -5.08 -11.64
C GLY A 20 -8.13 -6.33 -12.36
N MET A 21 -7.47 -7.46 -12.18
CA MET A 21 -7.91 -8.74 -12.73
C MET A 21 -9.28 -9.18 -12.16
N GLN A 22 -9.49 -8.98 -10.85
CA GLN A 22 -10.78 -9.29 -10.21
C GLN A 22 -11.93 -8.48 -10.79
N PHE A 23 -11.68 -7.23 -11.17
CA PHE A 23 -12.65 -6.38 -11.88
C PHE A 23 -12.69 -6.61 -13.39
N LYS A 24 -12.11 -7.72 -13.88
CA LYS A 24 -12.06 -8.11 -15.31
C LYS A 24 -11.47 -7.03 -16.22
N MET A 25 -10.51 -6.27 -15.70
CA MET A 25 -9.78 -5.27 -16.45
C MET A 25 -8.79 -5.95 -17.41
N ASN A 26 -8.47 -5.28 -18.51
CA ASN A 26 -7.43 -5.78 -19.40
C ASN A 26 -6.04 -5.70 -18.72
N PRO A 27 -5.01 -6.41 -19.24
CA PRO A 27 -3.69 -6.45 -18.60
C PRO A 27 -3.05 -5.07 -18.43
N ILE A 28 -3.29 -4.14 -19.36
CA ILE A 28 -2.74 -2.78 -19.31
C ILE A 28 -3.40 -1.98 -18.19
N GLN A 29 -4.70 -2.07 -18.06
CA GLN A 29 -5.46 -1.45 -16.98
C GLN A 29 -5.03 -2.00 -15.62
N SER A 30 -4.87 -3.32 -15.51
CA SER A 30 -4.42 -3.99 -14.30
C SER A 30 -2.99 -3.58 -13.93
N ALA A 31 -2.09 -3.48 -14.91
CA ALA A 31 -0.72 -3.02 -14.69
C ALA A 31 -0.69 -1.53 -14.27
N THR A 32 -1.51 -0.70 -14.90
CA THR A 32 -1.67 0.72 -14.50
C THR A 32 -2.15 0.83 -13.05
N LEU A 33 -3.13 0.02 -12.67
CA LEU A 33 -3.63 -0.03 -11.30
C LEU A 33 -2.53 -0.46 -10.32
N GLY A 34 -1.74 -1.48 -10.67
CA GLY A 34 -0.59 -1.91 -9.86
C GLY A 34 0.46 -0.80 -9.68
N GLY A 35 0.79 -0.08 -10.75
CA GLY A 35 1.69 1.09 -10.67
C GLY A 35 1.13 2.22 -9.79
N THR A 36 -0.16 2.51 -9.94
CA THR A 36 -0.85 3.55 -9.16
C THR A 36 -0.86 3.22 -7.66
N THR A 37 -1.17 1.98 -7.31
CA THR A 37 -1.14 1.52 -5.92
C THR A 37 0.25 1.54 -5.33
N TYR A 38 1.28 1.23 -6.12
CA TYR A 38 2.67 1.34 -5.67
C TYR A 38 3.07 2.79 -5.36
N ILE A 39 2.72 3.73 -6.23
CA ILE A 39 2.96 5.17 -6.02
C ILE A 39 2.30 5.62 -4.71
N ALA A 40 1.05 5.22 -4.49
CA ALA A 40 0.25 5.61 -3.34
C ALA A 40 0.63 4.92 -2.03
N SER A 41 1.30 3.77 -2.09
CA SER A 41 1.55 2.93 -0.91
C SER A 41 2.53 3.53 0.09
N GLY A 42 3.42 4.43 -0.36
CA GLY A 42 4.56 4.88 0.45
C GLY A 42 5.66 3.82 0.62
N ALA A 43 5.63 2.75 -0.19
CA ALA A 43 6.69 1.73 -0.22
C ALA A 43 8.03 2.28 -0.74
N TRP A 44 8.04 3.49 -1.23
CA TRP A 44 9.23 4.22 -1.68
C TRP A 44 9.26 5.62 -1.09
N LYS A 45 10.47 6.16 -0.92
CA LYS A 45 10.68 7.54 -0.47
C LYS A 45 11.76 8.20 -1.32
N PHE A 46 11.56 9.47 -1.60
CA PHE A 46 12.58 10.31 -2.21
C PHE A 46 13.31 11.04 -1.10
N THR A 47 14.62 10.83 -1.00
CA THR A 47 15.46 11.51 0.00
C THR A 47 16.62 12.21 -0.69
N MET A 48 16.95 13.40 -0.23
CA MET A 48 18.16 14.09 -0.63
C MET A 48 19.31 13.59 0.25
N ALA A 49 20.26 12.87 -0.35
CA ALA A 49 21.50 12.46 0.33
C ALA A 49 22.66 13.32 -0.13
N THR A 50 23.51 13.72 0.78
CA THR A 50 24.75 14.43 0.45
C THR A 50 25.83 13.41 0.16
N VAL A 51 26.18 13.22 -1.11
CA VAL A 51 27.25 12.34 -1.55
C VAL A 51 28.37 13.22 -2.10
N ALA A 52 29.56 13.10 -1.53
CA ALA A 52 30.75 13.90 -1.90
C ALA A 52 30.50 15.41 -1.96
N GLY A 53 29.73 15.95 -1.00
CA GLY A 53 29.44 17.40 -0.92
C GLY A 53 28.38 17.91 -1.91
N LYS A 54 27.77 17.02 -2.72
CA LYS A 54 26.68 17.36 -3.64
C LYS A 54 25.39 16.71 -3.16
N GLY A 55 24.30 17.47 -3.18
CA GLY A 55 22.94 16.94 -2.93
C GLY A 55 22.51 16.05 -4.10
N VAL A 56 22.36 14.75 -3.85
CA VAL A 56 21.87 13.77 -4.84
C VAL A 56 20.53 13.26 -4.36
N GLY A 57 19.51 13.36 -5.22
CA GLY A 57 18.20 12.77 -4.97
C GLY A 57 18.26 11.26 -5.14
N LEU A 58 17.91 10.52 -4.09
CA LEU A 58 17.87 9.07 -4.12
C LEU A 58 16.47 8.56 -3.83
N PHE A 59 16.02 7.58 -4.64
CA PHE A 59 14.83 6.80 -4.34
C PHE A 59 15.21 5.63 -3.44
N GLN A 60 14.60 5.57 -2.30
CA GLN A 60 14.80 4.49 -1.33
C GLN A 60 13.53 3.67 -1.17
N LEU A 61 13.70 2.37 -1.06
CA LEU A 61 12.61 1.46 -0.72
C LEU A 61 12.29 1.62 0.78
N ALA A 62 11.01 1.83 1.11
CA ALA A 62 10.57 2.17 2.46
C ALA A 62 9.71 1.08 3.12
N GLY A 63 9.79 -0.16 2.65
CA GLY A 63 9.03 -1.30 3.17
C GLY A 63 7.83 -1.66 2.31
N ILE A 64 6.86 -2.35 2.91
CA ILE A 64 5.64 -2.83 2.22
C ILE A 64 4.72 -1.66 1.82
N GLY A 65 4.88 -0.52 2.47
CA GLY A 65 3.95 0.61 2.34
C GLY A 65 2.71 0.45 3.23
N ASP A 66 1.81 1.43 3.15
CA ASP A 66 0.54 1.42 3.86
C ASP A 66 -0.52 0.67 3.06
N VAL A 67 -0.95 -0.48 3.60
CA VAL A 67 -1.91 -1.36 2.92
C VAL A 67 -3.30 -0.73 2.86
N ILE A 68 -3.71 0.00 3.90
CA ILE A 68 -5.03 0.66 3.93
C ILE A 68 -5.09 1.72 2.82
N ASN A 69 -4.05 2.56 2.72
CA ASN A 69 -3.97 3.56 1.66
C ASN A 69 -3.91 2.91 0.27
N THR A 70 -3.14 1.82 0.14
CA THR A 70 -3.05 1.04 -1.10
C THR A 70 -4.44 0.58 -1.57
N MET A 71 -5.25 0.01 -0.67
CA MET A 71 -6.60 -0.48 -1.01
C MET A 71 -7.58 0.64 -1.31
N LEU A 72 -7.52 1.73 -0.55
CA LEU A 72 -8.36 2.91 -0.76
C LEU A 72 -8.08 3.51 -2.15
N ILE A 73 -6.82 3.67 -2.50
CA ILE A 73 -6.43 4.20 -3.80
C ILE A 73 -6.68 3.20 -4.92
N ALA A 74 -6.55 1.90 -4.68
CA ALA A 74 -6.96 0.88 -5.64
C ALA A 74 -8.44 1.02 -6.00
N ALA A 75 -9.31 1.16 -4.99
CA ALA A 75 -10.74 1.35 -5.22
C ALA A 75 -11.03 2.63 -6.04
N LEU A 76 -10.40 3.74 -5.68
CA LEU A 76 -10.53 5.00 -6.42
C LEU A 76 -10.03 4.86 -7.86
N ALA A 77 -8.88 4.22 -8.06
CA ALA A 77 -8.30 4.02 -9.38
C ALA A 77 -9.17 3.11 -10.26
N VAL A 78 -9.79 2.06 -9.69
CA VAL A 78 -10.76 1.21 -10.40
C VAL A 78 -11.91 2.06 -10.94
N LEU A 79 -12.51 2.91 -10.11
CA LEU A 79 -13.62 3.78 -10.54
C LEU A 79 -13.18 4.75 -11.65
N VAL A 80 -12.00 5.35 -11.51
CA VAL A 80 -11.45 6.27 -12.52
C VAL A 80 -11.16 5.53 -13.83
N ILE A 81 -10.55 4.35 -13.77
CA ILE A 81 -10.28 3.52 -14.96
C ILE A 81 -11.58 3.16 -15.68
N GLN A 82 -12.59 2.73 -14.95
CA GLN A 82 -13.89 2.38 -15.53
C GLN A 82 -14.60 3.58 -16.16
N ALA A 83 -14.45 4.77 -15.59
CA ALA A 83 -15.05 5.99 -16.12
C ALA A 83 -14.30 6.56 -17.33
N VAL A 84 -12.98 6.46 -17.35
CA VAL A 84 -12.11 7.11 -18.35
C VAL A 84 -11.80 6.19 -19.52
N SER A 85 -11.60 4.89 -19.28
CA SER A 85 -11.17 3.93 -20.30
C SER A 85 -12.13 3.87 -21.52
N PRO A 86 -13.48 3.87 -21.37
CA PRO A 86 -14.37 3.87 -22.54
C PRO A 86 -14.24 5.10 -23.42
N LYS A 87 -13.82 6.23 -22.86
CA LYS A 87 -13.68 7.50 -23.57
C LYS A 87 -12.37 7.64 -24.34
N LEU A 88 -11.35 6.89 -23.94
CA LEU A 88 -10.01 6.99 -24.54
C LEU A 88 -9.81 6.11 -25.78
N GLY A 89 -10.66 5.09 -25.99
CA GLY A 89 -10.56 4.21 -27.15
C GLY A 89 -9.14 3.64 -27.34
N SER A 90 -8.54 3.84 -28.48
CA SER A 90 -7.20 3.35 -28.83
C SER A 90 -6.06 4.01 -28.02
N LEU A 91 -6.30 5.20 -27.48
CA LEU A 91 -5.31 5.95 -26.68
C LEU A 91 -5.17 5.44 -25.24
N ASN A 92 -5.97 4.47 -24.84
CA ASN A 92 -5.92 3.84 -23.50
C ASN A 92 -4.51 3.39 -23.11
N LEU A 93 -3.75 2.86 -24.07
CA LEU A 93 -2.41 2.32 -23.82
C LEU A 93 -1.45 3.39 -23.25
N VAL A 94 -1.55 4.61 -23.72
CA VAL A 94 -0.62 5.70 -23.37
C VAL A 94 -1.21 6.64 -22.32
N LEU A 95 -2.47 7.06 -22.51
CA LEU A 95 -3.08 8.07 -21.66
C LEU A 95 -3.53 7.53 -20.30
N LEU A 96 -3.97 6.27 -20.24
CA LEU A 96 -4.48 5.71 -19.02
C LEU A 96 -3.40 5.64 -17.90
N PRO A 97 -2.18 5.12 -18.15
CA PRO A 97 -1.11 5.16 -17.15
C PRO A 97 -0.76 6.57 -16.68
N ILE A 98 -0.82 7.56 -17.60
CA ILE A 98 -0.52 8.95 -17.24
C ILE A 98 -1.63 9.53 -16.36
N VAL A 99 -2.89 9.44 -16.80
CA VAL A 99 -4.03 10.04 -16.10
C VAL A 99 -4.26 9.36 -14.74
N VAL A 100 -4.25 8.03 -14.70
CA VAL A 100 -4.53 7.26 -13.49
C VAL A 100 -3.28 7.17 -12.61
N GLY A 101 -2.14 6.81 -13.21
CA GLY A 101 -0.89 6.65 -12.47
C GLY A 101 -0.45 7.96 -11.82
N PHE A 102 -0.43 9.05 -12.59
CA PHE A 102 -0.06 10.34 -12.03
C PHE A 102 -1.19 10.97 -11.23
N GLY A 103 -2.41 11.07 -11.78
CA GLY A 103 -3.52 11.76 -11.11
C GLY A 103 -3.95 11.08 -9.82
N VAL A 104 -4.35 9.80 -9.91
CA VAL A 104 -4.83 9.04 -8.73
C VAL A 104 -3.65 8.67 -7.82
N GLY A 105 -2.49 8.35 -8.38
CA GLY A 105 -1.28 8.08 -7.60
C GLY A 105 -0.86 9.29 -6.76
N TRP A 106 -0.93 10.49 -7.33
CA TRP A 106 -0.64 11.73 -6.59
C TRP A 106 -1.64 11.98 -5.46
N ILE A 107 -2.93 11.79 -5.71
CA ILE A 107 -3.94 11.84 -4.64
C ILE A 107 -3.56 10.85 -3.52
N GLY A 108 -3.13 9.65 -3.90
CA GLY A 108 -2.68 8.62 -2.95
C GLY A 108 -1.48 9.04 -2.10
N THR A 109 -0.55 9.79 -2.65
CA THR A 109 0.58 10.33 -1.86
C THR A 109 0.14 11.42 -0.90
N LEU A 110 -0.88 12.20 -1.25
CA LEU A 110 -1.45 13.22 -0.36
C LEU A 110 -2.29 12.60 0.78
N THR A 111 -2.99 11.50 0.52
CA THR A 111 -3.79 10.81 1.55
C THR A 111 -2.93 9.94 2.47
N LEU A 112 -1.74 9.52 2.01
CA LEU A 112 -0.85 8.63 2.74
C LEU A 112 -0.56 9.07 4.19
N PRO A 113 -0.19 10.33 4.50
CA PRO A 113 0.11 10.74 5.88
C PRO A 113 -1.10 10.60 6.81
N TYR A 114 -2.30 10.87 6.31
CA TYR A 114 -3.53 10.77 7.10
C TYR A 114 -3.91 9.31 7.36
N VAL A 115 -3.84 8.48 6.32
CA VAL A 115 -4.16 7.05 6.43
C VAL A 115 -3.12 6.32 7.28
N SER A 116 -1.84 6.60 7.11
CA SER A 116 -0.78 6.01 7.91
C SER A 116 -0.87 6.37 9.40
N MET A 117 -1.42 7.54 9.72
CA MET A 117 -1.71 7.91 11.11
C MET A 117 -2.78 6.99 11.72
N ILE A 118 -3.84 6.68 10.95
CA ILE A 118 -4.90 5.75 11.38
C ILE A 118 -4.32 4.35 11.56
N THR A 119 -3.56 3.86 10.59
CA THR A 119 -2.89 2.54 10.65
C THR A 119 -1.99 2.44 11.87
N THR A 120 -1.21 3.49 12.15
CA THR A 120 -0.33 3.56 13.32
C THR A 120 -1.13 3.58 14.63
N LEU A 121 -2.26 4.29 14.66
CA LEU A 121 -3.14 4.34 15.84
C LEU A 121 -3.72 2.97 16.16
N ILE A 122 -4.19 2.25 15.15
CA ILE A 122 -4.67 0.85 15.28
C ILE A 122 -3.54 -0.04 15.80
N GLY A 123 -2.36 0.05 15.19
CA GLY A 123 -1.18 -0.71 15.60
C GLY A 123 -0.79 -0.45 17.06
N ARG A 124 -0.78 0.82 17.48
CA ARG A 124 -0.50 1.18 18.89
C ARG A 124 -1.58 0.65 19.84
N GLY A 125 -2.86 0.70 19.44
CA GLY A 125 -3.95 0.14 20.22
C GLY A 125 -3.75 -1.36 20.47
N ILE A 126 -3.42 -2.12 19.43
CA ILE A 126 -3.15 -3.55 19.56
C ILE A 126 -1.86 -3.80 20.37
N ASN A 127 -0.81 -2.99 20.15
CA ASN A 127 0.44 -3.12 20.89
C ASN A 127 0.24 -2.89 22.40
N SER A 128 -0.73 -2.06 22.81
CA SER A 128 -1.04 -1.90 24.24
C SER A 128 -1.51 -3.19 24.93
N PHE A 129 -2.03 -4.14 24.14
CA PHE A 129 -2.43 -5.44 24.68
C PHE A 129 -1.25 -6.32 25.07
N THR A 130 -0.07 -6.09 24.47
CA THR A 130 1.16 -6.87 24.77
C THR A 130 1.68 -6.63 26.18
N THR A 131 1.25 -5.56 26.84
CA THR A 131 1.62 -5.22 28.23
C THR A 131 0.70 -5.86 29.27
N LEU A 132 -0.37 -6.55 28.83
CA LEU A 132 -1.34 -7.22 29.71
C LEU A 132 -0.86 -8.60 30.13
N GLN A 133 -1.60 -9.22 31.06
CA GLN A 133 -1.34 -10.60 31.45
C GLN A 133 -1.40 -11.54 30.23
N PRO A 134 -0.56 -12.60 30.17
CA PRO A 134 -0.39 -13.43 28.96
C PRO A 134 -1.68 -14.02 28.41
N ILE A 135 -2.60 -14.44 29.28
CA ILE A 135 -3.90 -15.02 28.87
C ILE A 135 -4.79 -13.94 28.25
N LEU A 136 -4.91 -12.79 28.91
CA LEU A 136 -5.72 -11.68 28.42
C LEU A 136 -5.15 -11.12 27.12
N MET A 137 -3.83 -10.98 27.04
CA MET A 137 -3.11 -10.58 25.84
C MET A 137 -3.42 -11.52 24.67
N SER A 138 -3.32 -12.84 24.85
CA SER A 138 -3.55 -13.80 23.77
C SER A 138 -5.00 -13.76 23.26
N ILE A 139 -5.97 -13.61 24.15
CA ILE A 139 -7.39 -13.48 23.79
C ILE A 139 -7.63 -12.21 22.98
N LEU A 140 -7.17 -11.05 23.47
CA LEU A 140 -7.38 -9.77 22.83
C LEU A 140 -6.69 -9.67 21.46
N ILE A 141 -5.46 -10.18 21.36
CA ILE A 141 -4.74 -10.25 20.08
C ILE A 141 -5.48 -11.17 19.11
N SER A 142 -5.91 -12.35 19.53
CA SER A 142 -6.64 -13.29 18.66
C SER A 142 -7.95 -12.70 18.16
N ILE A 143 -8.72 -12.01 19.00
CA ILE A 143 -9.95 -11.32 18.60
C ILE A 143 -9.65 -10.22 17.58
N SER A 144 -8.63 -9.39 17.86
CA SER A 144 -8.25 -8.29 16.99
C SER A 144 -7.82 -8.78 15.60
N PHE A 145 -6.98 -9.82 15.54
CA PHE A 145 -6.55 -10.41 14.28
C PHE A 145 -7.71 -11.09 13.54
N SER A 146 -8.65 -11.74 14.25
CA SER A 146 -9.83 -12.34 13.64
C SER A 146 -10.72 -11.29 12.97
N ILE A 147 -10.92 -10.15 13.60
CA ILE A 147 -11.69 -9.04 13.03
C ILE A 147 -10.97 -8.46 11.80
N ILE A 148 -9.64 -8.33 11.87
CA ILE A 148 -8.82 -7.78 10.80
C ILE A 148 -8.80 -8.72 9.58
N ILE A 149 -8.79 -10.05 9.77
CA ILE A 149 -8.84 -11.02 8.67
C ILE A 149 -10.12 -10.88 7.85
N ILE A 150 -11.24 -10.59 8.49
CA ILE A 150 -12.53 -10.36 7.82
C ILE A 150 -12.53 -9.01 7.09
N SER A 151 -11.76 -8.04 7.58
CA SER A 151 -11.57 -6.73 6.97
C SER A 151 -10.58 -6.80 5.79
N PRO A 152 -10.67 -5.90 4.80
CA PRO A 152 -9.65 -5.76 3.76
C PRO A 152 -8.27 -5.29 4.29
N ILE A 153 -8.13 -5.10 5.58
CA ILE A 153 -6.87 -4.69 6.23
C ILE A 153 -5.95 -5.90 6.36
N SER A 154 -4.71 -5.78 5.87
CA SER A 154 -3.73 -6.86 5.95
C SER A 154 -3.23 -7.07 7.37
N THR A 155 -3.41 -8.27 7.88
CA THR A 155 -2.86 -8.70 9.18
C THR A 155 -1.34 -8.59 9.24
N VAL A 156 -0.66 -8.81 8.10
CA VAL A 156 0.80 -8.70 7.99
C VAL A 156 1.26 -7.26 8.21
N ALA A 157 0.56 -6.29 7.60
CA ALA A 157 0.91 -4.88 7.77
C ALA A 157 0.76 -4.44 9.22
N ILE A 158 -0.29 -4.90 9.90
CA ILE A 158 -0.50 -4.58 11.32
C ILE A 158 0.52 -5.31 12.20
N GLY A 159 0.81 -6.58 11.92
CA GLY A 159 1.84 -7.32 12.64
C GLY A 159 3.21 -6.63 12.58
N LEU A 160 3.57 -6.08 11.41
CA LEU A 160 4.79 -5.29 11.25
C LEU A 160 4.71 -3.95 11.99
N ALA A 161 3.55 -3.29 12.01
CA ALA A 161 3.34 -2.03 12.72
C ALA A 161 3.44 -2.19 14.25
N ILE A 162 3.09 -3.37 14.77
CA ILE A 162 3.21 -3.71 16.20
C ILE A 162 4.66 -4.08 16.57
N GLY A 163 5.54 -4.27 15.59
CA GLY A 163 6.94 -4.62 15.86
C GLY A 163 7.15 -6.10 16.23
N LEU A 164 6.26 -7.00 15.79
CA LEU A 164 6.44 -8.45 15.95
C LEU A 164 7.63 -9.01 15.14
N ASN A 165 8.48 -8.13 14.63
CA ASN A 165 9.74 -8.46 13.97
C ASN A 165 10.78 -8.82 15.02
N GLY A 166 10.81 -10.04 15.49
CA GLY A 166 11.92 -10.48 16.33
C GLY A 166 11.57 -11.31 17.56
N MET A 167 10.42 -11.93 17.55
CA MET A 167 10.22 -13.10 18.44
C MET A 167 10.56 -14.38 17.71
#